data_9e5dcd6f5a36885926c44441df896c25
#
_entry.id   9e5dcd6f5a36885926c44441df896c25
#
_cell.length_a   1.000
_cell.length_b   1.000
_cell.length_c   1.000
_cell.angle_alpha   90.00
_cell.angle_beta   90.00
_cell.angle_gamma   90.00
#
_symmetry.space_group_name_H-M   'P 1'
#
loop_
_entity.id
_entity.type
_entity.pdbx_description
1 polymer ?
#
loop_
_entity_poly.entity_id
_entity_poly.type
_entity_poly.pdbx_seq_one_letter_code
_entity_poly.pdbx_strand_id
1 'polypeptide(L)'
;MILSQDRSESVPPEARSVLRRPRLATDGVLDVVVWWCAALAPAAAGLVAAWFWLSADVWWPATVLLYGPRWALLLPVAAIGVLAAVRQRWLLLPVVVSALVLGGPVLGFRSGWRTLAAERSRERELTIVTLNVSGGESLRADIADLMNEWDADVAAFQECGSLRWEVLELSGWHTMGRSMACIVSRFPIVEARVMERRDIEEAGGTGLAVAYRLAAPDESFWLTNIHLTTPRSGLVAVATGRLTEGADLVRRNSLMRTAELRRVRRFASDIGGPHVVVGDFNTPVESRSYRREWADWTNAFSFAGFGIGATSPGGASRSRIDHVVVDASWLVVDARTGEDVGSDHLPVIATIRRR
;
A
#
# COMPACT_ATOMS: atom_id res chain seq x y z
N MET A 1 -5.61 42.33 -84.48
CA MET A 1 -4.60 43.38 -84.19
C MET A 1 -4.91 43.93 -82.85
N ILE A 2 -3.99 44.00 -81.98
CA ILE A 2 -3.89 44.47 -80.61
C ILE A 2 -3.61 43.38 -79.62
N LEU A 3 -2.34 43.34 -79.26
CA LEU A 3 -1.70 42.56 -78.21
C LEU A 3 -2.11 43.05 -76.81
N SER A 4 -2.52 42.18 -75.91
CA SER A 4 -2.56 42.48 -74.49
C SER A 4 -1.40 41.70 -73.81
N GLN A 5 -0.46 42.45 -73.29
CA GLN A 5 0.64 41.95 -72.47
C GLN A 5 0.10 41.56 -71.09
N ASP A 6 0.27 40.31 -70.79
CA ASP A 6 0.09 39.78 -69.45
C ASP A 6 1.36 40.08 -68.63
N ARG A 7 1.27 40.95 -67.64
CA ARG A 7 2.30 41.20 -66.64
C ARG A 7 2.05 40.31 -65.44
N SER A 8 2.65 39.13 -65.42
CA SER A 8 2.80 38.37 -64.18
C SER A 8 3.80 39.09 -63.28
N GLU A 9 3.31 39.81 -62.31
CA GLU A 9 4.14 40.27 -61.18
C GLU A 9 4.54 39.08 -60.33
N SER A 10 5.81 38.69 -60.46
CA SER A 10 6.46 37.78 -59.57
C SER A 10 6.68 38.45 -58.20
N VAL A 11 5.94 37.98 -57.18
CA VAL A 11 6.14 38.36 -55.78
C VAL A 11 7.50 37.77 -55.33
N PRO A 12 8.39 38.63 -54.76
CA PRO A 12 9.72 38.13 -54.30
C PRO A 12 9.59 37.18 -53.13
N PRO A 13 10.51 36.16 -53.02
CA PRO A 13 10.46 35.15 -51.96
C PRO A 13 11.00 35.58 -50.59
N GLU A 14 10.88 36.87 -50.21
CA GLU A 14 11.51 37.37 -48.99
C GLU A 14 10.56 37.64 -47.83
N ALA A 15 9.38 37.03 -47.73
CA ALA A 15 8.44 37.25 -46.63
C ALA A 15 8.12 35.97 -45.84
N ARG A 16 9.06 35.04 -45.69
CA ARG A 16 8.99 34.02 -44.66
C ARG A 16 10.17 34.15 -43.68
N SER A 17 10.34 35.29 -43.08
CA SER A 17 11.05 35.42 -41.83
C SER A 17 10.20 34.74 -40.74
N VAL A 18 10.41 33.42 -40.60
CA VAL A 18 10.00 32.72 -39.39
C VAL A 18 10.55 33.54 -38.22
N LEU A 19 9.65 34.15 -37.47
CA LEU A 19 9.94 34.82 -36.20
C LEU A 19 10.69 33.85 -35.29
N ARG A 20 12.01 33.69 -35.45
CA ARG A 20 12.87 33.13 -34.42
C ARG A 20 12.82 34.14 -33.28
N ARG A 21 12.06 33.82 -32.24
CA ARG A 21 12.14 34.57 -30.97
C ARG A 21 13.64 34.67 -30.61
N PRO A 22 14.17 35.87 -30.32
CA PRO A 22 15.54 36.03 -29.88
C PRO A 22 15.69 35.18 -28.59
N ARG A 23 16.62 34.21 -28.59
CA ARG A 23 16.99 33.47 -27.40
C ARG A 23 17.64 34.48 -26.46
N LEU A 24 16.95 34.80 -25.35
CA LEU A 24 17.53 35.59 -24.28
C LEU A 24 18.74 34.84 -23.73
N ALA A 25 19.79 35.56 -23.28
CA ALA A 25 20.96 34.93 -22.66
C ALA A 25 20.62 34.01 -21.49
N THR A 26 19.49 34.28 -20.81
CA THR A 26 18.88 33.46 -19.77
C THR A 26 18.38 32.10 -20.28
N ASP A 27 18.04 31.94 -21.58
CA ASP A 27 17.57 30.68 -22.13
C ASP A 27 18.68 29.61 -22.14
N GLY A 28 19.93 29.99 -22.41
CA GLY A 28 21.08 29.08 -22.38
C GLY A 28 21.42 28.61 -20.97
N VAL A 29 21.33 29.47 -19.96
CA VAL A 29 21.56 29.12 -18.55
C VAL A 29 20.49 28.16 -18.06
N LEU A 30 19.22 28.42 -18.37
CA LEU A 30 18.11 27.56 -17.98
C LEU A 30 18.22 26.17 -18.63
N ASP A 31 18.63 26.09 -19.90
CA ASP A 31 18.85 24.82 -20.59
C ASP A 31 19.93 23.98 -19.91
N VAL A 32 21.02 24.60 -19.47
CA VAL A 32 22.10 23.96 -18.70
C VAL A 32 21.60 23.48 -17.35
N VAL A 33 20.82 24.30 -16.64
CA VAL A 33 20.24 23.92 -15.34
C VAL A 33 19.28 22.74 -15.49
N VAL A 34 18.37 22.78 -16.46
CA VAL A 34 17.44 21.67 -16.74
C VAL A 34 18.20 20.39 -17.07
N TRP A 35 19.28 20.49 -17.87
CA TRP A 35 20.10 19.36 -18.21
C TRP A 35 20.73 18.70 -16.95
N TRP A 36 21.39 19.49 -16.08
CA TRP A 36 21.98 18.96 -14.86
C TRP A 36 20.94 18.41 -13.88
N CYS A 37 19.81 19.10 -13.70
CA CYS A 37 18.72 18.62 -12.84
C CYS A 37 18.18 17.28 -13.33
N ALA A 38 17.94 17.14 -14.64
CA ALA A 38 17.43 15.90 -15.20
C ALA A 38 18.48 14.79 -15.18
N ALA A 39 19.74 15.08 -15.49
CA ALA A 39 20.82 14.09 -15.49
C ALA A 39 21.12 13.53 -14.09
N LEU A 40 21.03 14.37 -13.05
CA LEU A 40 21.27 13.98 -11.65
C LEU A 40 20.02 13.39 -10.96
N ALA A 41 18.82 13.63 -11.49
CA ALA A 41 17.56 13.18 -10.86
C ALA A 41 17.51 11.67 -10.58
N PRO A 42 17.95 10.75 -11.49
CA PRO A 42 17.95 9.31 -11.19
C PRO A 42 18.86 8.93 -10.03
N ALA A 43 20.05 9.56 -9.93
CA ALA A 43 20.96 9.32 -8.82
C ALA A 43 20.35 9.83 -7.50
N ALA A 44 19.75 11.02 -7.50
CA ALA A 44 19.06 11.58 -6.34
C ALA A 44 17.88 10.70 -5.92
N ALA A 45 17.05 10.25 -6.87
CA ALA A 45 15.95 9.34 -6.63
C ALA A 45 16.44 7.99 -6.05
N GLY A 46 17.54 7.46 -6.58
CA GLY A 46 18.19 6.24 -6.07
C GLY A 46 18.70 6.40 -4.64
N LEU A 47 19.33 7.55 -4.31
CA LEU A 47 19.77 7.86 -2.96
C LEU A 47 18.59 7.98 -1.97
N VAL A 48 17.50 8.65 -2.39
CA VAL A 48 16.28 8.75 -1.58
C VAL A 48 15.67 7.37 -1.35
N ALA A 49 15.59 6.55 -2.38
CA ALA A 49 15.07 5.19 -2.28
C ALA A 49 15.95 4.31 -1.38
N ALA A 50 17.27 4.39 -1.50
CA ALA A 50 18.21 3.65 -0.66
C ALA A 50 18.14 4.11 0.80
N TRP A 51 18.12 5.43 1.04
CA TRP A 51 17.94 5.99 2.37
C TRP A 51 16.62 5.52 3.00
N PHE A 52 15.52 5.58 2.26
CA PHE A 52 14.21 5.14 2.72
C PHE A 52 14.20 3.63 3.02
N TRP A 53 14.78 2.82 2.13
CA TRP A 53 14.92 1.38 2.30
C TRP A 53 15.67 0.98 3.58
N LEU A 54 16.74 1.72 3.92
CA LEU A 54 17.58 1.42 5.08
C LEU A 54 17.03 1.96 6.40
N SER A 55 16.30 3.09 6.37
CA SER A 55 15.98 3.87 7.56
C SER A 55 14.47 3.96 7.88
N ALA A 56 13.59 3.53 6.97
CA ALA A 56 12.15 3.49 7.25
C ALA A 56 11.86 2.62 8.48
N ASP A 57 11.12 3.17 9.46
CA ASP A 57 10.83 2.64 10.80
C ASP A 57 12.02 2.45 11.77
N VAL A 58 13.23 2.86 11.37
CA VAL A 58 14.42 2.86 12.23
C VAL A 58 14.79 4.28 12.69
N TRP A 59 14.71 5.23 11.76
CA TRP A 59 15.00 6.64 12.02
C TRP A 59 13.72 7.46 11.89
N TRP A 60 13.37 8.21 12.95
CA TRP A 60 12.07 8.86 13.05
C TRP A 60 11.67 9.75 11.84
N PRO A 61 12.57 10.54 11.18
CA PRO A 61 12.15 11.31 10.01
C PRO A 61 11.75 10.42 8.81
N ALA A 62 12.47 9.31 8.60
CA ALA A 62 12.12 8.35 7.58
C ALA A 62 10.80 7.62 7.93
N THR A 63 10.55 7.38 9.22
CA THR A 63 9.29 6.81 9.70
C THR A 63 8.13 7.79 9.49
N VAL A 64 8.32 9.08 9.78
CA VAL A 64 7.30 10.10 9.49
C VAL A 64 7.00 10.15 7.98
N LEU A 65 8.03 10.09 7.13
CA LEU A 65 7.83 10.02 5.68
C LEU A 65 7.13 8.72 5.26
N LEU A 66 7.40 7.58 5.93
CA LEU A 66 6.76 6.29 5.64
C LEU A 66 5.23 6.35 5.73
N TYR A 67 4.71 7.10 6.69
CA TYR A 67 3.26 7.33 6.88
C TYR A 67 2.77 8.65 6.30
N GLY A 68 3.68 9.51 5.85
CA GLY A 68 3.39 10.84 5.33
C GLY A 68 3.08 10.88 3.83
N PRO A 69 2.91 12.08 3.26
CA PRO A 69 2.57 12.29 1.86
C PRO A 69 3.77 12.01 0.94
N ARG A 70 4.17 10.76 0.79
CA ARG A 70 5.33 10.32 -0.02
C ARG A 70 5.27 10.81 -1.47
N TRP A 71 4.06 11.02 -2.01
CA TRP A 71 3.85 11.55 -3.35
C TRP A 71 4.50 12.93 -3.57
N ALA A 72 4.71 13.71 -2.50
CA ALA A 72 5.37 15.01 -2.59
C ALA A 72 6.81 14.92 -3.15
N LEU A 73 7.46 13.76 -3.01
CA LEU A 73 8.77 13.50 -3.61
C LEU A 73 8.74 13.47 -5.15
N LEU A 74 7.57 13.29 -5.75
CA LEU A 74 7.42 13.38 -7.21
C LEU A 74 7.32 14.82 -7.72
N LEU A 75 7.01 15.81 -6.88
CA LEU A 75 6.83 17.20 -7.30
C LEU A 75 8.08 17.79 -8.00
N PRO A 76 9.31 17.67 -7.44
CA PRO A 76 10.50 18.16 -8.14
C PRO A 76 10.75 17.39 -9.44
N VAL A 77 10.49 16.09 -9.48
CA VAL A 77 10.63 15.27 -10.69
C VAL A 77 9.65 15.72 -11.76
N ALA A 78 8.39 15.99 -11.38
CA ALA A 78 7.37 16.50 -12.31
C ALA A 78 7.73 17.89 -12.84
N ALA A 79 8.25 18.80 -12.00
CA ALA A 79 8.70 20.12 -12.41
C ALA A 79 9.84 20.05 -13.45
N ILE A 80 10.84 19.20 -13.18
CA ILE A 80 11.93 18.95 -14.14
C ILE A 80 11.35 18.34 -15.44
N GLY A 81 10.38 17.44 -15.33
CA GLY A 81 9.72 16.81 -16.48
C GLY A 81 9.02 17.80 -17.38
N VAL A 82 8.27 18.76 -16.83
CA VAL A 82 7.63 19.83 -17.59
C VAL A 82 8.67 20.69 -18.33
N LEU A 83 9.73 21.09 -17.65
CA LEU A 83 10.81 21.88 -18.27
C LEU A 83 11.53 21.09 -19.36
N ALA A 84 11.81 19.82 -19.14
CA ALA A 84 12.44 18.92 -20.11
C ALA A 84 11.56 18.73 -21.35
N ALA A 85 10.24 18.54 -21.17
CA ALA A 85 9.29 18.38 -22.27
C ALA A 85 9.26 19.59 -23.22
N VAL A 86 9.35 20.81 -22.65
CA VAL A 86 9.32 22.04 -23.44
C VAL A 86 10.66 22.36 -24.11
N ARG A 87 11.77 22.06 -23.42
CA ARG A 87 13.11 22.52 -23.87
C ARG A 87 13.94 21.44 -24.51
N GLN A 88 13.99 20.23 -23.93
CA GLN A 88 14.91 19.16 -24.33
C GLN A 88 14.26 17.79 -24.10
N ARG A 89 13.39 17.35 -25.01
CA ARG A 89 12.54 16.15 -24.86
C ARG A 89 13.28 14.86 -24.54
N TRP A 90 14.52 14.72 -24.96
CA TRP A 90 15.33 13.54 -24.64
C TRP A 90 15.65 13.40 -23.13
N LEU A 91 15.59 14.51 -22.36
CA LEU A 91 15.71 14.51 -20.89
C LEU A 91 14.48 13.92 -20.18
N LEU A 92 13.41 13.61 -20.91
CA LEU A 92 12.27 12.87 -20.31
C LEU A 92 12.67 11.46 -19.89
N LEU A 93 13.66 10.84 -20.53
CA LEU A 93 14.11 9.50 -20.14
C LEU A 93 14.63 9.45 -18.70
N PRO A 94 15.63 10.24 -18.27
CA PRO A 94 16.06 10.25 -16.88
C PRO A 94 14.95 10.69 -15.90
N VAL A 95 14.04 11.56 -16.29
CA VAL A 95 12.88 11.96 -15.47
C VAL A 95 11.96 10.75 -15.24
N VAL A 96 11.62 9.99 -16.28
CA VAL A 96 10.79 8.77 -16.17
C VAL A 96 11.50 7.73 -15.30
N VAL A 97 12.80 7.52 -15.47
CA VAL A 97 13.58 6.61 -14.62
C VAL A 97 13.48 7.04 -13.14
N SER A 98 13.62 8.34 -12.86
CA SER A 98 13.48 8.87 -11.50
C SER A 98 12.08 8.63 -10.91
N ALA A 99 11.04 8.86 -11.73
CA ALA A 99 9.65 8.61 -11.31
C ALA A 99 9.39 7.13 -11.03
N LEU A 100 9.96 6.20 -11.82
CA LEU A 100 9.84 4.76 -11.60
C LEU A 100 10.59 4.32 -10.33
N VAL A 101 11.79 4.85 -10.09
CA VAL A 101 12.57 4.57 -8.88
C VAL A 101 11.84 5.04 -7.62
N LEU A 102 11.21 6.21 -7.65
CA LEU A 102 10.42 6.68 -6.51
C LEU A 102 9.07 5.95 -6.43
N GLY A 103 8.41 5.72 -7.56
CA GLY A 103 7.07 5.12 -7.63
C GLY A 103 6.99 3.73 -7.00
N GLY A 104 7.91 2.84 -7.33
CA GLY A 104 7.94 1.48 -6.80
C GLY A 104 8.44 1.40 -5.35
N PRO A 105 9.76 1.59 -5.10
CA PRO A 105 10.35 1.37 -3.77
C PRO A 105 9.88 2.34 -2.68
N VAL A 106 9.56 3.60 -3.03
CA VAL A 106 9.21 4.62 -2.03
C VAL A 106 7.70 4.81 -1.89
N LEU A 107 6.97 4.96 -3.00
CA LEU A 107 5.52 5.13 -2.97
C LEU A 107 4.75 3.82 -2.80
N GLY A 108 5.38 2.68 -3.09
CA GLY A 108 4.74 1.37 -2.98
C GLY A 108 3.82 1.01 -4.14
N PHE A 109 3.96 1.68 -5.30
CA PHE A 109 3.17 1.36 -6.50
C PHE A 109 3.43 -0.07 -6.97
N ARG A 110 2.37 -0.80 -7.27
CA ARG A 110 2.37 -2.16 -7.81
C ARG A 110 1.65 -2.18 -9.16
N SER A 111 2.11 -3.00 -10.07
CA SER A 111 1.56 -3.11 -11.43
C SER A 111 0.75 -4.38 -11.67
N GLY A 112 0.74 -5.30 -10.70
CA GLY A 112 0.01 -6.57 -10.82
C GLY A 112 0.53 -7.53 -11.92
N TRP A 113 1.64 -7.21 -12.59
CA TRP A 113 2.13 -7.97 -13.76
C TRP A 113 2.38 -9.46 -13.48
N ARG A 114 2.62 -9.82 -12.22
CA ARG A 114 2.90 -11.21 -11.81
C ARG A 114 1.69 -12.13 -11.99
N THR A 115 0.48 -11.60 -11.97
CA THR A 115 -0.74 -12.38 -12.23
C THR A 115 -0.90 -12.77 -13.69
N LEU A 116 -0.24 -12.06 -14.62
CA LEU A 116 -0.26 -12.40 -16.04
C LEU A 116 0.41 -13.76 -16.34
N ALA A 117 1.30 -14.20 -15.46
CA ALA A 117 1.97 -15.49 -15.54
C ALA A 117 1.27 -16.58 -14.70
N ALA A 118 0.18 -16.25 -13.99
CA ALA A 118 -0.56 -17.22 -13.21
C ALA A 118 -1.32 -18.17 -14.13
N GLU A 119 -1.02 -19.46 -14.04
CA GLU A 119 -1.76 -20.49 -14.77
C GLU A 119 -3.22 -20.53 -14.29
N ARG A 120 -4.16 -20.61 -15.24
CA ARG A 120 -5.57 -20.89 -14.92
C ARG A 120 -5.66 -22.31 -14.42
N SER A 121 -5.96 -22.49 -13.15
CA SER A 121 -6.21 -23.80 -12.53
C SER A 121 -7.72 -24.02 -12.38
N ARG A 122 -8.10 -25.31 -12.27
CA ARG A 122 -9.46 -25.71 -11.88
C ARG A 122 -9.61 -25.86 -10.36
N GLU A 123 -8.56 -25.59 -9.61
CA GLU A 123 -8.60 -25.67 -8.16
C GLU A 123 -9.47 -24.55 -7.58
N ARG A 124 -10.07 -24.85 -6.43
CA ARG A 124 -10.92 -23.90 -5.72
C ARG A 124 -10.14 -22.67 -5.31
N GLU A 125 -10.67 -21.51 -5.64
CA GLU A 125 -10.21 -20.24 -5.18
C GLU A 125 -10.96 -19.83 -3.91
N LEU A 126 -10.27 -19.15 -2.99
CA LEU A 126 -10.84 -18.63 -1.76
C LEU A 126 -10.67 -17.10 -1.75
N THR A 127 -11.76 -16.39 -1.48
CA THR A 127 -11.75 -14.95 -1.29
C THR A 127 -11.61 -14.63 0.20
N ILE A 128 -10.48 -14.03 0.57
CA ILE A 128 -10.14 -13.62 1.93
C ILE A 128 -10.21 -12.09 2.02
N VAL A 129 -10.92 -11.58 3.01
CA VAL A 129 -11.07 -10.14 3.25
C VAL A 129 -10.54 -9.78 4.62
N THR A 130 -9.92 -8.61 4.76
CA THR A 130 -9.62 -8.00 6.05
C THR A 130 -10.04 -6.54 6.07
N LEU A 131 -10.61 -6.10 7.20
CA LEU A 131 -11.04 -4.72 7.43
C LEU A 131 -10.96 -4.37 8.92
N ASN A 132 -10.24 -3.31 9.26
CA ASN A 132 -10.42 -2.66 10.55
C ASN A 132 -11.74 -1.84 10.49
N VAL A 133 -12.70 -2.15 11.35
CA VAL A 133 -14.03 -1.54 11.32
C VAL A 133 -14.17 -0.33 12.23
N SER A 134 -13.08 0.08 12.92
CA SER A 134 -13.08 1.25 13.81
C SER A 134 -14.26 1.28 14.78
N GLY A 135 -14.55 0.15 15.41
CA GLY A 135 -15.72 -0.03 16.26
C GLY A 135 -17.02 -0.42 15.54
N GLY A 136 -17.10 -0.26 14.21
CA GLY A 136 -18.23 -0.70 13.38
C GLY A 136 -19.48 0.19 13.40
N GLU A 137 -19.51 1.24 14.22
CA GLU A 137 -20.68 2.13 14.35
C GLU A 137 -20.97 2.96 13.09
N SER A 138 -19.93 3.21 12.28
CA SER A 138 -20.01 4.03 11.07
C SER A 138 -20.17 3.22 9.78
N LEU A 139 -20.25 1.90 9.84
CA LEU A 139 -20.44 1.07 8.65
C LEU A 139 -21.74 1.42 7.93
N ARG A 140 -21.68 1.56 6.61
CA ARG A 140 -22.83 1.94 5.76
C ARG A 140 -23.73 0.78 5.39
N ALA A 141 -23.26 -0.46 5.57
CA ALA A 141 -24.00 -1.69 5.26
C ALA A 141 -23.77 -2.73 6.35
N ASP A 142 -24.68 -3.69 6.45
CA ASP A 142 -24.50 -4.83 7.32
C ASP A 142 -23.36 -5.72 6.84
N ILE A 143 -22.67 -6.38 7.78
CA ILE A 143 -21.54 -7.27 7.44
C ILE A 143 -21.94 -8.39 6.49
N ALA A 144 -23.18 -8.94 6.63
CA ALA A 144 -23.66 -9.98 5.72
C ALA A 144 -23.77 -9.50 4.27
N ASP A 145 -24.24 -8.27 4.06
CA ASP A 145 -24.32 -7.64 2.74
C ASP A 145 -22.91 -7.42 2.17
N LEU A 146 -22.00 -6.93 2.98
CA LEU A 146 -20.59 -6.74 2.58
C LEU A 146 -19.91 -8.07 2.23
N MET A 147 -20.15 -9.14 3.00
CA MET A 147 -19.65 -10.48 2.68
C MET A 147 -20.12 -10.97 1.31
N ASN A 148 -21.38 -10.72 0.98
CA ASN A 148 -21.96 -11.09 -0.31
C ASN A 148 -21.43 -10.20 -1.45
N GLU A 149 -21.31 -8.88 -1.25
CA GLU A 149 -20.76 -7.92 -2.21
C GLU A 149 -19.30 -8.26 -2.58
N TRP A 150 -18.51 -8.65 -1.60
CA TRP A 150 -17.11 -9.04 -1.82
C TRP A 150 -16.95 -10.47 -2.33
N ASP A 151 -18.02 -11.25 -2.40
CA ASP A 151 -18.01 -12.72 -2.63
C ASP A 151 -16.98 -13.40 -1.71
N ALA A 152 -16.99 -13.00 -0.45
CA ALA A 152 -16.01 -13.44 0.52
C ALA A 152 -16.32 -14.85 1.02
N ASP A 153 -15.30 -15.71 1.10
CA ASP A 153 -15.38 -16.96 1.83
C ASP A 153 -15.07 -16.76 3.32
N VAL A 154 -14.12 -15.86 3.61
CA VAL A 154 -13.71 -15.53 4.96
C VAL A 154 -13.38 -14.03 5.06
N ALA A 155 -13.91 -13.36 6.08
CA ALA A 155 -13.51 -12.00 6.43
C ALA A 155 -13.04 -11.91 7.87
N ALA A 156 -11.95 -11.19 8.08
CA ALA A 156 -11.36 -10.90 9.38
C ALA A 156 -11.49 -9.41 9.69
N PHE A 157 -12.06 -9.11 10.84
CA PHE A 157 -12.35 -7.76 11.30
C PHE A 157 -11.53 -7.42 12.53
N GLN A 158 -10.99 -6.20 12.60
CA GLN A 158 -10.32 -5.65 13.75
C GLN A 158 -11.20 -4.55 14.35
N GLU A 159 -11.04 -4.27 15.64
CA GLU A 159 -11.88 -3.33 16.42
C GLU A 159 -13.38 -3.63 16.35
N CYS A 160 -13.74 -4.88 16.31
CA CYS A 160 -15.08 -5.40 16.01
C CYS A 160 -16.04 -5.48 17.22
N GLY A 161 -15.75 -4.78 18.32
CA GLY A 161 -16.50 -4.96 19.58
C GLY A 161 -17.98 -4.59 19.56
N SER A 162 -18.40 -3.72 18.63
CA SER A 162 -19.80 -3.27 18.48
C SER A 162 -20.58 -3.96 17.37
N LEU A 163 -19.97 -4.93 16.67
CA LEU A 163 -20.65 -5.64 15.58
C LEU A 163 -21.76 -6.56 16.13
N ARG A 164 -22.89 -6.60 15.40
CA ARG A 164 -24.07 -7.43 15.74
C ARG A 164 -23.92 -8.84 15.19
N TRP A 165 -23.30 -9.71 15.97
CA TRP A 165 -22.95 -11.08 15.55
C TRP A 165 -24.18 -11.98 15.36
N GLU A 166 -25.28 -11.73 16.12
CA GLU A 166 -26.49 -12.53 16.02
C GLU A 166 -27.12 -12.49 14.63
N VAL A 167 -27.02 -11.36 13.93
CA VAL A 167 -27.53 -11.20 12.56
C VAL A 167 -26.76 -12.07 11.58
N LEU A 168 -25.45 -12.20 11.76
CA LEU A 168 -24.58 -13.01 10.90
C LEU A 168 -24.83 -14.51 11.08
N GLU A 169 -25.01 -14.96 12.32
CA GLU A 169 -25.32 -16.36 12.64
C GLU A 169 -26.66 -16.79 12.01
N LEU A 170 -27.68 -15.93 12.07
CA LEU A 170 -28.99 -16.15 11.44
C LEU A 170 -28.89 -16.22 9.90
N SER A 171 -27.88 -15.63 9.30
CA SER A 171 -27.62 -15.65 7.86
C SER A 171 -26.79 -16.85 7.39
N GLY A 172 -26.49 -17.80 8.28
CA GLY A 172 -25.77 -19.04 7.95
C GLY A 172 -24.25 -18.91 7.92
N TRP A 173 -23.69 -17.80 8.42
CA TRP A 173 -22.25 -17.62 8.56
C TRP A 173 -21.76 -18.18 9.89
N HIS A 174 -20.55 -18.74 9.88
CA HIS A 174 -19.84 -19.08 11.10
C HIS A 174 -19.08 -17.84 11.59
N THR A 175 -19.29 -17.47 12.85
CA THR A 175 -18.67 -16.29 13.45
C THR A 175 -17.92 -16.64 14.72
N MET A 176 -16.82 -15.95 14.98
CA MET A 176 -16.08 -16.03 16.24
C MET A 176 -15.32 -14.73 16.50
N GLY A 177 -15.41 -14.22 17.72
CA GLY A 177 -14.66 -13.05 18.17
C GLY A 177 -13.83 -13.37 19.41
N ARG A 178 -12.59 -12.88 19.43
CA ARG A 178 -11.70 -12.90 20.59
C ARG A 178 -10.88 -11.62 20.63
N SER A 179 -10.86 -10.94 21.78
CA SER A 179 -9.98 -9.78 22.00
C SER A 179 -10.04 -8.70 20.92
N MET A 180 -11.23 -8.35 20.41
CA MET A 180 -11.43 -7.35 19.36
C MET A 180 -10.92 -7.78 17.95
N ALA A 181 -10.52 -9.03 17.78
CA ALA A 181 -10.26 -9.67 16.49
C ALA A 181 -11.38 -10.66 16.21
N CYS A 182 -12.12 -10.44 15.14
CA CYS A 182 -13.30 -11.24 14.80
C CYS A 182 -13.15 -11.84 13.42
N ILE A 183 -13.86 -12.94 13.19
CA ILE A 183 -13.89 -13.63 11.92
C ILE A 183 -15.33 -14.00 11.55
N VAL A 184 -15.64 -13.88 10.28
CA VAL A 184 -16.87 -14.37 9.62
C VAL A 184 -16.44 -15.30 8.50
N SER A 185 -17.01 -16.51 8.44
CA SER A 185 -16.55 -17.55 7.53
C SER A 185 -17.71 -18.37 6.97
N ARG A 186 -17.62 -18.77 5.71
CA ARG A 186 -18.47 -19.81 5.11
C ARG A 186 -18.15 -21.20 5.68
N PHE A 187 -16.94 -21.36 6.25
CA PHE A 187 -16.46 -22.64 6.78
C PHE A 187 -16.59 -22.71 8.30
N PRO A 188 -16.82 -23.89 8.88
CA PRO A 188 -16.79 -24.07 10.32
C PRO A 188 -15.49 -23.61 10.94
N ILE A 189 -15.57 -22.87 12.05
CA ILE A 189 -14.42 -22.45 12.85
C ILE A 189 -14.24 -23.48 13.95
N VAL A 190 -13.23 -24.35 13.83
CA VAL A 190 -13.07 -25.52 14.71
C VAL A 190 -12.13 -25.30 15.89
N GLU A 191 -11.28 -24.28 15.82
CA GLU A 191 -10.32 -23.96 16.88
C GLU A 191 -9.95 -22.48 16.83
N ALA A 192 -9.66 -21.89 18.00
CA ALA A 192 -9.09 -20.55 18.10
C ALA A 192 -7.94 -20.53 19.11
N ARG A 193 -6.82 -19.91 18.75
CA ARG A 193 -5.65 -19.70 19.61
C ARG A 193 -5.35 -18.22 19.72
N VAL A 194 -5.20 -17.72 20.93
CA VAL A 194 -4.84 -16.31 21.20
C VAL A 194 -3.33 -16.27 21.47
N MET A 195 -2.65 -15.32 20.81
CA MET A 195 -1.24 -15.08 21.08
C MET A 195 -1.04 -14.53 22.48
N GLU A 196 -0.12 -15.12 23.25
CA GLU A 196 0.29 -14.58 24.55
C GLU A 196 0.96 -13.21 24.34
N ARG A 197 0.49 -12.18 25.05
CA ARG A 197 0.90 -10.79 24.83
C ARG A 197 1.23 -10.01 26.10
N ARG A 198 1.36 -10.68 27.26
CA ARG A 198 1.65 -9.99 28.52
C ARG A 198 2.88 -9.11 28.46
N ASP A 199 3.96 -9.59 27.87
CA ASP A 199 5.20 -8.83 27.67
C ASP A 199 5.02 -7.60 26.74
N ILE A 200 4.10 -7.68 25.77
CA ILE A 200 3.71 -6.55 24.89
C ILE A 200 2.95 -5.51 25.70
N GLU A 201 1.97 -5.94 26.49
CA GLU A 201 1.14 -5.06 27.35
C GLU A 201 1.98 -4.36 28.43
N GLU A 202 2.87 -5.10 29.10
CA GLU A 202 3.80 -4.55 30.10
C GLU A 202 4.76 -3.50 29.48
N ALA A 203 5.11 -3.65 28.21
CA ALA A 203 5.90 -2.67 27.48
C ALA A 203 5.07 -1.51 26.91
N GLY A 204 3.73 -1.49 27.12
CA GLY A 204 2.80 -0.46 26.64
C GLY A 204 2.33 -0.65 25.20
N GLY A 205 2.50 -1.83 24.63
CA GLY A 205 1.97 -2.18 23.32
C GLY A 205 0.52 -2.66 23.39
N THR A 206 -0.18 -2.57 22.26
CA THR A 206 -1.59 -2.99 22.13
C THR A 206 -1.77 -4.13 21.14
N GLY A 207 -0.68 -4.60 20.53
CA GLY A 207 -0.68 -5.63 19.50
C GLY A 207 -1.37 -6.91 19.95
N LEU A 208 -2.24 -7.43 19.11
CA LEU A 208 -2.95 -8.69 19.31
C LEU A 208 -2.89 -9.57 18.06
N ALA A 209 -3.02 -10.87 18.27
CA ALA A 209 -3.19 -11.84 17.18
C ALA A 209 -4.06 -13.01 17.69
N VAL A 210 -5.02 -13.41 16.86
CA VAL A 210 -5.86 -14.58 17.09
C VAL A 210 -5.84 -15.45 15.84
N ALA A 211 -5.40 -16.71 16.00
CA ALA A 211 -5.43 -17.69 14.92
C ALA A 211 -6.70 -18.52 15.02
N TYR A 212 -7.41 -18.64 13.90
CA TYR A 212 -8.61 -19.45 13.73
C TYR A 212 -8.34 -20.59 12.76
N ARG A 213 -8.70 -21.80 13.15
CA ARG A 213 -8.63 -22.98 12.26
C ARG A 213 -9.99 -23.12 11.56
N LEU A 214 -9.94 -23.09 10.25
CA LEU A 214 -11.11 -23.19 9.37
C LEU A 214 -11.16 -24.55 8.69
N ALA A 215 -12.32 -25.22 8.76
CA ALA A 215 -12.55 -26.52 8.12
C ALA A 215 -13.12 -26.28 6.71
N ALA A 216 -12.28 -25.90 5.76
CA ALA A 216 -12.68 -25.80 4.35
C ALA A 216 -12.83 -27.23 3.76
N PRO A 217 -13.65 -27.39 2.67
CA PRO A 217 -13.99 -28.72 2.13
C PRO A 217 -12.79 -29.57 1.72
N ASP A 218 -11.75 -28.95 1.17
CA ASP A 218 -10.59 -29.66 0.64
C ASP A 218 -9.54 -29.91 1.72
N GLU A 219 -9.30 -28.92 2.59
CA GLU A 219 -8.32 -28.99 3.66
C GLU A 219 -8.55 -27.91 4.71
N SER A 220 -8.27 -28.23 5.98
CA SER A 220 -8.28 -27.21 7.03
C SER A 220 -7.05 -26.30 6.91
N PHE A 221 -7.22 -25.02 7.18
CA PHE A 221 -6.13 -24.03 7.22
C PHE A 221 -6.26 -23.08 8.39
N TRP A 222 -5.19 -22.38 8.71
CA TRP A 222 -5.17 -21.36 9.74
C TRP A 222 -5.26 -19.97 9.14
N LEU A 223 -6.12 -19.13 9.73
CA LEU A 223 -6.17 -17.70 9.47
C LEU A 223 -5.86 -16.97 10.78
N THR A 224 -4.78 -16.20 10.79
CA THR A 224 -4.44 -15.35 11.93
C THR A 224 -4.86 -13.93 11.65
N ASN A 225 -5.81 -13.44 12.44
CA ASN A 225 -6.27 -12.04 12.45
C ASN A 225 -5.42 -11.24 13.42
N ILE A 226 -4.83 -10.14 12.98
CA ILE A 226 -3.95 -9.30 13.78
C ILE A 226 -4.36 -7.83 13.78
N HIS A 227 -4.03 -7.14 14.88
CA HIS A 227 -4.08 -5.69 14.97
C HIS A 227 -2.90 -5.24 15.83
N LEU A 228 -1.93 -4.53 15.23
CA LEU A 228 -0.69 -4.11 15.89
C LEU A 228 -0.76 -2.67 16.39
N THR A 229 0.19 -2.30 17.26
CA THR A 229 0.27 -0.96 17.87
C THR A 229 0.33 0.14 16.81
N THR A 230 -0.56 1.12 16.92
CA THR A 230 -0.67 2.26 15.99
C THR A 230 0.50 3.25 16.13
N PRO A 231 1.00 3.83 15.03
CA PRO A 231 1.97 4.93 15.08
C PRO A 231 1.33 6.30 15.34
N ARG A 232 -0.01 6.39 15.39
CA ARG A 232 -0.80 7.64 15.33
C ARG A 232 -0.33 8.71 16.33
N SER A 233 -0.13 8.35 17.59
CA SER A 233 0.25 9.33 18.63
C SER A 233 1.54 10.09 18.33
N GLY A 234 2.57 9.37 17.88
CA GLY A 234 3.85 9.98 17.50
C GLY A 234 3.74 10.83 16.24
N LEU A 235 3.01 10.36 15.24
CA LEU A 235 2.79 11.09 13.99
C LEU A 235 2.01 12.39 14.20
N VAL A 236 0.95 12.35 15.04
CA VAL A 236 0.18 13.54 15.41
C VAL A 236 1.04 14.53 16.19
N ALA A 237 1.86 14.08 17.13
CA ALA A 237 2.76 14.95 17.88
C ALA A 237 3.74 15.69 16.95
N VAL A 238 4.35 14.99 15.98
CA VAL A 238 5.20 15.63 14.96
C VAL A 238 4.41 16.62 14.11
N ALA A 239 3.24 16.24 13.61
CA ALA A 239 2.41 17.10 12.76
C ALA A 239 1.91 18.36 13.48
N THR A 240 1.76 18.31 14.80
CA THR A 240 1.39 19.47 15.63
C THR A 240 2.58 20.27 16.17
N GLY A 241 3.79 20.02 15.68
CA GLY A 241 5.00 20.78 16.02
C GLY A 241 5.71 20.35 17.31
N ARG A 242 5.21 19.31 18.00
CA ARG A 242 5.87 18.75 19.20
C ARG A 242 6.98 17.77 18.79
N LEU A 243 8.03 18.31 18.12
CA LEU A 243 9.01 17.50 17.40
C LEU A 243 9.81 16.55 18.32
N THR A 244 10.26 16.99 19.48
CA THR A 244 11.04 16.15 20.40
C THR A 244 10.20 15.00 20.97
N GLU A 245 9.03 15.33 21.50
CA GLU A 245 8.06 14.34 22.00
C GLU A 245 7.63 13.37 20.89
N GLY A 246 7.29 13.93 19.73
CA GLY A 246 6.87 13.14 18.56
C GLY A 246 7.94 12.19 18.08
N ALA A 247 9.21 12.64 18.00
CA ALA A 247 10.35 11.80 17.62
C ALA A 247 10.51 10.61 18.58
N ASP A 248 10.38 10.85 19.90
CA ASP A 248 10.50 9.81 20.92
C ASP A 248 9.31 8.82 20.87
N LEU A 249 8.09 9.31 20.64
CA LEU A 249 6.91 8.47 20.46
C LEU A 249 7.02 7.62 19.20
N VAL A 250 7.39 8.21 18.05
CA VAL A 250 7.59 7.49 16.79
C VAL A 250 8.61 6.38 16.96
N ARG A 251 9.74 6.67 17.62
CA ARG A 251 10.79 5.67 17.86
C ARG A 251 10.30 4.52 18.74
N ARG A 252 9.64 4.83 19.88
CA ARG A 252 9.08 3.79 20.76
C ARG A 252 8.04 2.93 20.04
N ASN A 253 7.11 3.55 19.33
CA ASN A 253 6.10 2.82 18.57
C ASN A 253 6.71 1.94 17.47
N SER A 254 7.79 2.38 16.81
CA SER A 254 8.49 1.57 15.80
C SER A 254 9.19 0.35 16.41
N LEU A 255 9.83 0.51 17.58
CA LEU A 255 10.43 -0.61 18.31
C LEU A 255 9.37 -1.61 18.76
N MET A 256 8.23 -1.12 19.28
CA MET A 256 7.11 -1.95 19.69
C MET A 256 6.56 -2.77 18.53
N ARG A 257 6.18 -2.12 17.42
CA ARG A 257 5.69 -2.83 16.22
C ARG A 257 6.71 -3.84 15.67
N THR A 258 8.01 -3.52 15.72
CA THR A 258 9.04 -4.48 15.31
C THR A 258 9.02 -5.73 16.19
N ALA A 259 8.84 -5.58 17.50
CA ALA A 259 8.72 -6.71 18.42
C ALA A 259 7.43 -7.50 18.19
N GLU A 260 6.31 -6.80 17.99
CA GLU A 260 5.00 -7.39 17.70
C GLU A 260 5.01 -8.17 16.37
N LEU A 261 5.53 -7.58 15.28
CA LEU A 261 5.67 -8.25 13.97
C LEU A 261 6.43 -9.58 14.10
N ARG A 262 7.54 -9.55 14.83
CA ARG A 262 8.34 -10.76 15.09
C ARG A 262 7.58 -11.79 15.93
N ARG A 263 6.84 -11.34 16.94
CA ARG A 263 6.05 -12.20 17.81
C ARG A 263 4.92 -12.89 17.03
N VAL A 264 4.17 -12.12 16.23
CA VAL A 264 3.12 -12.67 15.37
C VAL A 264 3.69 -13.65 14.36
N ARG A 265 4.84 -13.34 13.76
CA ARG A 265 5.48 -14.22 12.78
C ARG A 265 5.86 -15.57 13.40
N ARG A 266 6.40 -15.56 14.62
CA ARG A 266 6.68 -16.79 15.38
C ARG A 266 5.40 -17.54 15.72
N PHE A 267 4.41 -16.85 16.28
CA PHE A 267 3.12 -17.44 16.63
C PHE A 267 2.48 -18.17 15.44
N ALA A 268 2.43 -17.53 14.26
CA ALA A 268 1.92 -18.15 13.05
C ALA A 268 2.77 -19.36 12.60
N SER A 269 4.10 -19.26 12.70
CA SER A 269 5.00 -20.36 12.32
C SER A 269 4.91 -21.56 13.27
N ASP A 270 4.78 -21.33 14.57
CA ASP A 270 4.74 -22.37 15.60
C ASP A 270 3.44 -23.19 15.52
N ILE A 271 2.36 -22.59 14.99
CA ILE A 271 1.09 -23.29 14.76
C ILE A 271 1.25 -24.34 13.65
N GLY A 272 1.99 -24.01 12.60
CA GLY A 272 2.21 -24.90 11.46
C GLY A 272 0.97 -25.10 10.56
N GLY A 273 1.16 -25.85 9.47
CA GLY A 273 0.12 -26.08 8.45
C GLY A 273 -0.11 -24.88 7.52
N PRO A 274 -1.01 -25.00 6.55
CA PRO A 274 -1.35 -23.92 5.62
C PRO A 274 -1.87 -22.68 6.35
N HIS A 275 -1.27 -21.52 6.10
CA HIS A 275 -1.50 -20.36 6.94
C HIS A 275 -1.69 -19.06 6.12
N VAL A 276 -2.68 -18.28 6.54
CA VAL A 276 -2.94 -16.92 6.06
C VAL A 276 -2.90 -15.98 7.26
N VAL A 277 -2.16 -14.89 7.18
CA VAL A 277 -2.17 -13.82 8.19
C VAL A 277 -2.79 -12.58 7.58
N VAL A 278 -3.77 -12.03 8.27
CA VAL A 278 -4.54 -10.88 7.80
C VAL A 278 -4.71 -9.86 8.91
N GLY A 279 -4.98 -8.61 8.56
CA GLY A 279 -5.35 -7.61 9.55
C GLY A 279 -4.64 -6.28 9.37
N ASP A 280 -4.81 -5.43 10.37
CA ASP A 280 -4.15 -4.15 10.50
C ASP A 280 -2.77 -4.33 11.14
N PHE A 281 -1.75 -4.38 10.28
CA PHE A 281 -0.34 -4.45 10.72
C PHE A 281 0.16 -3.11 11.25
N ASN A 282 -0.60 -2.03 11.07
CA ASN A 282 -0.15 -0.67 11.35
C ASN A 282 1.27 -0.38 10.80
N THR A 283 1.67 -1.13 9.78
CA THR A 283 3.04 -1.11 9.22
C THR A 283 2.99 -1.29 7.70
N PRO A 284 3.43 -0.30 6.91
CA PRO A 284 3.55 -0.45 5.46
C PRO A 284 4.59 -1.49 5.07
N VAL A 285 4.38 -2.16 3.93
CA VAL A 285 5.32 -3.18 3.41
C VAL A 285 6.71 -2.61 3.06
N GLU A 286 6.81 -1.30 2.85
CA GLU A 286 8.05 -0.58 2.59
C GLU A 286 8.90 -0.42 3.86
N SER A 287 8.36 -0.69 5.06
CA SER A 287 9.11 -0.63 6.30
C SER A 287 10.21 -1.71 6.36
N ARG A 288 11.29 -1.41 7.06
CA ARG A 288 12.39 -2.36 7.23
C ARG A 288 11.98 -3.54 8.13
N SER A 289 11.18 -3.27 9.18
CA SER A 289 10.70 -4.31 10.09
C SER A 289 9.76 -5.29 9.38
N TYR A 290 8.82 -4.81 8.58
CA TYR A 290 7.95 -5.66 7.78
C TYR A 290 8.76 -6.56 6.83
N ARG A 291 9.67 -5.97 6.03
CA ARG A 291 10.48 -6.74 5.09
C ARG A 291 11.36 -7.79 5.77
N ARG A 292 11.88 -7.48 6.96
CA ARG A 292 12.73 -8.42 7.71
C ARG A 292 11.97 -9.65 8.21
N GLU A 293 10.75 -9.44 8.70
CA GLU A 293 9.99 -10.52 9.37
C GLU A 293 9.06 -11.28 8.40
N TRP A 294 8.70 -10.68 7.25
CA TRP A 294 7.69 -11.22 6.33
C TRP A 294 8.16 -11.43 4.89
N ALA A 295 9.48 -11.33 4.61
CA ALA A 295 10.01 -11.42 3.24
C ALA A 295 9.81 -12.79 2.58
N ASP A 296 9.72 -13.86 3.36
CA ASP A 296 9.51 -15.25 2.93
C ASP A 296 8.03 -15.62 2.74
N TRP A 297 7.11 -14.74 3.16
CA TRP A 297 5.67 -14.89 2.91
C TRP A 297 5.23 -13.95 1.79
N THR A 298 4.16 -14.30 1.09
CA THR A 298 3.64 -13.50 -0.03
C THR A 298 2.58 -12.52 0.46
N ASN A 299 2.86 -11.21 0.37
CA ASN A 299 1.82 -10.19 0.55
C ASN A 299 0.96 -10.13 -0.72
N ALA A 300 -0.34 -10.36 -0.58
CA ALA A 300 -1.26 -10.51 -1.69
C ALA A 300 -1.29 -9.26 -2.59
N PHE A 301 -1.50 -8.08 -2.01
CA PHE A 301 -1.53 -6.85 -2.81
C PHE A 301 -0.19 -6.51 -3.44
N SER A 302 0.94 -6.78 -2.77
CA SER A 302 2.27 -6.57 -3.35
C SER A 302 2.55 -7.50 -4.54
N PHE A 303 1.90 -8.67 -4.58
CA PHE A 303 2.05 -9.65 -5.65
C PHE A 303 1.10 -9.37 -6.83
N ALA A 304 -0.20 -9.19 -6.56
CA ALA A 304 -1.27 -9.16 -7.54
C ALA A 304 -1.95 -7.79 -7.70
N GLY A 305 -1.83 -6.90 -6.72
CA GLY A 305 -2.54 -5.62 -6.72
C GLY A 305 -2.04 -4.62 -7.75
N PHE A 306 -2.90 -3.68 -8.11
CA PHE A 306 -2.58 -2.54 -8.98
C PHE A 306 -2.68 -1.22 -8.22
N GLY A 307 -1.71 -0.31 -8.42
CA GLY A 307 -1.67 0.99 -7.76
C GLY A 307 -0.90 0.98 -6.43
N ILE A 308 -1.21 1.92 -5.56
CA ILE A 308 -0.59 2.06 -4.23
C ILE A 308 -1.29 1.15 -3.21
N GLY A 309 -2.60 0.93 -3.37
CA GLY A 309 -3.41 0.10 -2.48
C GLY A 309 -3.51 0.63 -1.05
N ALA A 310 -3.61 1.94 -0.90
CA ALA A 310 -3.73 2.57 0.40
C ALA A 310 -5.00 2.10 1.12
N THR A 311 -4.87 1.72 2.38
CA THR A 311 -5.98 1.21 3.20
C THR A 311 -6.34 2.16 4.34
N SER A 312 -5.38 2.93 4.85
CA SER A 312 -5.66 3.96 5.85
C SER A 312 -6.04 5.28 5.17
N PRO A 313 -7.24 5.82 5.41
CA PRO A 313 -7.76 7.01 4.73
C PRO A 313 -7.30 8.31 5.39
N GLY A 314 -6.05 8.46 5.71
CA GLY A 314 -5.49 9.65 6.35
C GLY A 314 -5.27 10.84 5.40
N GLY A 315 -6.29 11.37 4.71
CA GLY A 315 -6.17 12.58 3.88
C GLY A 315 -5.03 12.50 2.85
N ALA A 316 -4.02 13.40 2.96
CA ALA A 316 -2.84 13.42 2.09
C ALA A 316 -1.83 12.29 2.39
N SER A 317 -1.96 11.62 3.53
CA SER A 317 -1.08 10.54 4.02
C SER A 317 -1.75 9.19 3.88
N ARG A 318 -1.80 8.68 2.65
CA ARG A 318 -2.38 7.37 2.39
C ARG A 318 -1.30 6.30 2.49
N SER A 319 -1.47 5.36 3.44
CA SER A 319 -0.56 4.23 3.65
C SER A 319 -1.33 2.91 3.54
N ARG A 320 -0.68 1.89 2.97
CA ARG A 320 -1.19 0.53 3.01
C ARG A 320 -0.65 -0.15 4.26
N ILE A 321 -1.49 -0.31 5.26
CA ILE A 321 -1.16 -0.89 6.56
C ILE A 321 -1.96 -2.15 6.88
N ASP A 322 -3.05 -2.39 6.14
CA ASP A 322 -3.83 -3.62 6.21
C ASP A 322 -3.35 -4.58 5.13
N HIS A 323 -3.17 -5.85 5.49
CA HIS A 323 -2.56 -6.82 4.60
C HIS A 323 -3.25 -8.18 4.67
N VAL A 324 -3.20 -8.90 3.54
CA VAL A 324 -3.37 -10.35 3.44
C VAL A 324 -2.02 -10.92 3.06
N VAL A 325 -1.48 -11.80 3.90
CA VAL A 325 -0.14 -12.38 3.74
C VAL A 325 -0.27 -13.91 3.83
N VAL A 326 0.27 -14.62 2.85
CA VAL A 326 0.13 -16.07 2.75
C VAL A 326 1.48 -16.76 2.77
N ASP A 327 1.52 -17.97 3.37
CA ASP A 327 2.71 -18.81 3.37
C ASP A 327 2.93 -19.50 2.00
N ALA A 328 3.96 -20.34 1.91
CA ALA A 328 4.31 -21.04 0.68
C ALA A 328 3.26 -22.07 0.21
N SER A 329 2.26 -22.41 1.03
CA SER A 329 1.18 -23.34 0.69
C SER A 329 0.14 -22.73 -0.25
N TRP A 330 0.16 -21.42 -0.41
CA TRP A 330 -0.84 -20.69 -1.18
C TRP A 330 -0.25 -19.96 -2.38
N LEU A 331 -1.05 -19.82 -3.41
CA LEU A 331 -0.83 -18.92 -4.55
C LEU A 331 -1.81 -17.76 -4.46
N VAL A 332 -1.32 -16.55 -4.67
CA VAL A 332 -2.17 -15.36 -4.81
C VAL A 332 -2.62 -15.28 -6.27
N VAL A 333 -3.93 -15.19 -6.47
CA VAL A 333 -4.55 -15.06 -7.81
C VAL A 333 -4.86 -13.61 -8.13
N ASP A 334 -5.51 -12.91 -7.18
CA ASP A 334 -5.87 -11.50 -7.29
C ASP A 334 -5.78 -10.80 -5.93
N ALA A 335 -5.61 -9.48 -5.94
CA ALA A 335 -5.72 -8.67 -4.75
C ALA A 335 -6.07 -7.21 -5.09
N ARG A 336 -6.99 -6.64 -4.32
CA ARG A 336 -7.42 -5.24 -4.47
C ARG A 336 -7.80 -4.63 -3.13
N THR A 337 -7.85 -3.33 -3.07
CA THR A 337 -8.58 -2.60 -2.03
C THR A 337 -10.03 -2.49 -2.47
N GLY A 338 -10.96 -2.67 -1.53
CA GLY A 338 -12.38 -2.43 -1.79
C GLY A 338 -12.75 -0.95 -1.65
N GLU A 339 -14.04 -0.68 -1.79
CA GLU A 339 -14.61 0.66 -1.67
C GLU A 339 -14.71 1.10 -0.20
N ASP A 340 -14.95 2.40 0.01
CA ASP A 340 -15.20 2.99 1.33
C ASP A 340 -16.57 2.52 1.85
N VAL A 341 -16.55 1.70 2.88
CA VAL A 341 -17.74 1.14 3.54
C VAL A 341 -18.16 1.89 4.81
N GLY A 342 -17.54 3.04 5.08
CA GLY A 342 -17.82 3.86 6.26
C GLY A 342 -16.83 3.70 7.41
N SER A 343 -15.85 2.80 7.29
CA SER A 343 -14.71 2.72 8.21
C SER A 343 -13.68 3.79 7.86
N ASP A 344 -12.80 4.12 8.80
CA ASP A 344 -11.59 4.90 8.53
C ASP A 344 -10.49 4.05 7.87
N HIS A 345 -10.74 2.78 7.58
CA HIS A 345 -9.93 1.89 6.76
C HIS A 345 -10.68 1.40 5.53
N LEU A 346 -9.95 1.05 4.47
CA LEU A 346 -10.49 0.35 3.30
C LEU A 346 -10.21 -1.15 3.41
N PRO A 347 -11.14 -2.02 3.00
CA PRO A 347 -10.92 -3.45 3.01
C PRO A 347 -9.84 -3.87 2.03
N VAL A 348 -9.07 -4.90 2.39
CA VAL A 348 -8.20 -5.62 1.46
C VAL A 348 -8.87 -6.94 1.12
N ILE A 349 -9.09 -7.16 -0.17
CA ILE A 349 -9.73 -8.35 -0.73
C ILE A 349 -8.67 -9.09 -1.52
N ALA A 350 -8.45 -10.37 -1.22
CA ALA A 350 -7.47 -11.20 -1.90
C ALA A 350 -8.08 -12.55 -2.28
N THR A 351 -7.88 -12.96 -3.53
CA THR A 351 -8.23 -14.30 -4.01
C THR A 351 -6.97 -15.15 -3.98
N ILE A 352 -7.04 -16.27 -3.30
CA ILE A 352 -5.95 -17.23 -3.13
C ILE A 352 -6.40 -18.63 -3.50
N ARG A 353 -5.45 -19.50 -3.87
CA ARG A 353 -5.70 -20.94 -4.08
C ARG A 353 -4.57 -21.78 -3.52
N ARG A 354 -4.83 -23.05 -3.28
CA ARG A 354 -3.76 -24.00 -2.87
C ARG A 354 -2.73 -24.19 -3.98
N ARG A 355 -1.52 -24.54 -3.57
CA ARG A 355 -0.47 -24.98 -4.50
C ARG A 355 -0.58 -26.44 -4.81
#